data_3d3b3a335fc82ab1e78d495be50c3190
#
_entry.id   3d3b3a335fc82ab1e78d495be50c3190
#
_cell.length_a   1.000
_cell.length_b   1.000
_cell.length_c   1.000
_cell.angle_alpha   90.00
_cell.angle_beta   90.00
_cell.angle_gamma   90.00
#
_symmetry.space_group_name_H-M   'P 1'
#
loop_
_entity.id
_entity.type
_entity.pdbx_description
1 polymer ?
#
loop_
_entity_poly.entity_id
_entity_poly.type
_entity_poly.pdbx_seq_one_letter_code
_entity_poly.pdbx_strand_id
1 'polypeptide(L)'
;MKKNVYLLLLVIVSLALASCKSSSKSEESVSYINNVLQDSVEAILEKHLVEYGAMDGVAIVMETESGKIRIMVGLEAKGDSTYERVDSLAASKHSSALMRTVSVLAALNTGKVKPDDMFDSGVGIFVYDNDTIYDHNWRKGGYGELTLWQALAYSSDIGILKAVDEAFPDKKDFLASVRKMSFG
;
A
#
# COMPACT_ATOMS: atom_id res chain seq x y z
N MET A 1 25.05 -51.85 31.72
CA MET A 1 25.42 -50.43 31.64
C MET A 1 24.87 -49.71 30.40
N LYS A 2 24.84 -50.31 29.19
CA LYS A 2 24.38 -49.65 27.96
C LYS A 2 22.87 -49.26 27.95
N LYS A 3 21.99 -50.07 28.54
CA LYS A 3 20.53 -49.81 28.59
C LYS A 3 20.15 -48.54 29.36
N ASN A 4 20.86 -48.22 30.44
CA ASN A 4 20.55 -47.08 31.26
C ASN A 4 21.02 -45.76 30.63
N VAL A 5 22.02 -45.78 29.77
CA VAL A 5 22.50 -44.60 29.04
C VAL A 5 21.47 -44.14 27.97
N TYR A 6 20.83 -45.10 27.29
CA TYR A 6 19.78 -44.77 26.30
C TYR A 6 18.53 -44.24 26.95
N LEU A 7 18.18 -44.74 28.15
CA LEU A 7 17.02 -44.21 28.91
C LEU A 7 17.28 -42.77 29.35
N LEU A 8 18.48 -42.45 29.80
CA LEU A 8 18.89 -41.10 30.21
C LEU A 8 18.92 -40.14 29.02
N LEU A 9 19.41 -40.58 27.85
CA LEU A 9 19.41 -39.80 26.62
C LEU A 9 17.98 -39.50 26.13
N LEU A 10 17.06 -40.47 26.21
CA LEU A 10 15.64 -40.25 25.84
C LEU A 10 14.92 -39.24 26.77
N VAL A 11 15.23 -39.23 28.05
CA VAL A 11 14.68 -38.26 29.00
C VAL A 11 15.24 -36.88 28.76
N ILE A 12 16.52 -36.70 28.42
CA ILE A 12 17.11 -35.40 28.11
C ILE A 12 16.55 -34.84 26.79
N VAL A 13 16.33 -35.66 25.77
CA VAL A 13 15.74 -35.25 24.50
C VAL A 13 14.25 -34.83 24.69
N SER A 14 13.50 -35.54 25.55
CA SER A 14 12.11 -35.17 25.83
C SER A 14 11.98 -33.89 26.65
N LEU A 15 12.94 -33.57 27.53
CA LEU A 15 12.98 -32.29 28.26
C LEU A 15 13.39 -31.11 27.35
N ALA A 16 14.24 -31.36 26.34
CA ALA A 16 14.65 -30.31 25.39
C ALA A 16 13.50 -29.91 24.44
N LEU A 17 12.57 -30.82 24.13
CA LEU A 17 11.39 -30.54 23.29
C LEU A 17 10.26 -29.82 24.05
N ALA A 18 10.26 -29.83 25.39
CA ALA A 18 9.27 -29.13 26.20
C ALA A 18 9.60 -27.64 26.43
N SER A 19 10.81 -27.17 26.04
CA SER A 19 11.26 -25.81 26.32
C SER A 19 11.07 -24.80 25.18
N CYS A 20 10.48 -25.21 24.03
CA CYS A 20 10.09 -24.30 22.96
C CYS A 20 8.57 -23.99 23.00
N LYS A 21 8.05 -23.52 24.12
CA LYS A 21 6.89 -22.66 24.10
C LYS A 21 7.41 -21.24 23.83
N SER A 22 7.57 -20.93 22.56
CA SER A 22 7.57 -19.57 22.07
C SER A 22 6.27 -18.93 22.55
N SER A 23 6.35 -18.20 23.64
CA SER A 23 5.33 -17.23 24.02
C SER A 23 5.42 -16.11 22.97
N SER A 24 4.73 -16.29 21.86
CA SER A 24 4.28 -15.16 21.08
C SER A 24 3.34 -14.38 22.00
N LYS A 25 3.87 -13.35 22.68
CA LYS A 25 3.04 -12.25 23.12
C LYS A 25 2.35 -11.78 21.83
N SER A 26 1.07 -12.13 21.67
CA SER A 26 0.20 -11.37 20.80
C SER A 26 0.30 -9.95 21.33
N GLU A 27 0.96 -9.06 20.58
CA GLU A 27 0.79 -7.63 20.81
C GLU A 27 -0.70 -7.40 20.69
N GLU A 28 -1.32 -7.09 21.82
CA GLU A 28 -2.71 -6.71 21.91
C GLU A 28 -2.80 -5.44 21.04
N SER A 29 -3.33 -5.58 19.83
CA SER A 29 -3.46 -4.47 18.90
C SER A 29 -4.44 -3.48 19.52
N VAL A 30 -3.90 -2.39 20.08
CA VAL A 30 -4.72 -1.34 20.65
C VAL A 30 -5.48 -0.66 19.53
N SER A 31 -6.77 -0.94 19.44
CA SER A 31 -7.64 -0.25 18.49
C SER A 31 -7.91 1.17 18.99
N TYR A 32 -7.62 2.17 18.15
CA TYR A 32 -7.92 3.58 18.41
C TYR A 32 -9.20 4.03 17.71
N ILE A 33 -9.96 3.12 17.15
CA ILE A 33 -11.21 3.40 16.43
C ILE A 33 -12.25 4.01 17.38
N ASN A 34 -12.89 5.07 16.93
CA ASN A 34 -14.02 5.70 17.62
C ASN A 34 -15.33 5.20 16.99
N ASN A 35 -16.00 4.28 17.66
CA ASN A 35 -17.20 3.62 17.13
C ASN A 35 -18.33 4.59 16.80
N VAL A 36 -18.56 5.63 17.63
CA VAL A 36 -19.63 6.61 17.40
C VAL A 36 -19.37 7.44 16.14
N LEU A 37 -18.13 7.87 15.93
CA LEU A 37 -17.75 8.58 14.71
C LEU A 37 -17.75 7.62 13.49
N GLN A 38 -17.38 6.36 13.70
CA GLN A 38 -17.35 5.36 12.64
C GLN A 38 -18.74 5.13 12.05
N ASP A 39 -19.77 4.94 12.90
CA ASP A 39 -21.15 4.76 12.46
C ASP A 39 -21.65 6.00 11.68
N SER A 40 -21.28 7.20 12.13
CA SER A 40 -21.66 8.44 11.46
C SER A 40 -21.01 8.57 10.08
N VAL A 41 -19.73 8.22 9.96
CA VAL A 41 -19.01 8.27 8.68
C VAL A 41 -19.48 7.17 7.74
N GLU A 42 -19.81 5.99 8.26
CA GLU A 42 -20.41 4.91 7.48
C GLU A 42 -21.72 5.36 6.82
N ALA A 43 -22.63 5.97 7.58
CA ALA A 43 -23.88 6.48 7.04
C ALA A 43 -23.68 7.59 5.99
N ILE A 44 -22.69 8.47 6.18
CA ILE A 44 -22.34 9.51 5.20
C ILE A 44 -21.76 8.87 3.92
N LEU A 45 -20.86 7.91 4.08
CA LEU A 45 -20.25 7.21 2.95
C LEU A 45 -21.32 6.47 2.14
N GLU A 46 -22.20 5.70 2.79
CA GLU A 46 -23.29 4.97 2.14
C GLU A 46 -24.18 5.92 1.34
N LYS A 47 -24.59 7.06 1.94
CA LYS A 47 -25.40 8.07 1.26
C LYS A 47 -24.74 8.53 -0.04
N HIS A 48 -23.45 8.83 -0.03
CA HIS A 48 -22.75 9.29 -1.23
C HIS A 48 -22.54 8.18 -2.25
N LEU A 49 -22.29 6.95 -1.81
CA LEU A 49 -22.18 5.80 -2.73
C LEU A 49 -23.50 5.58 -3.49
N VAL A 50 -24.64 5.68 -2.80
CA VAL A 50 -25.97 5.63 -3.43
C VAL A 50 -26.16 6.79 -4.40
N GLU A 51 -25.82 8.01 -3.99
CA GLU A 51 -25.97 9.23 -4.82
C GLU A 51 -25.19 9.15 -6.13
N TYR A 52 -23.97 8.59 -6.08
CA TYR A 52 -23.10 8.49 -7.26
C TYR A 52 -23.21 7.14 -8.00
N GLY A 53 -24.00 6.20 -7.50
CA GLY A 53 -24.10 4.85 -8.06
C GLY A 53 -22.76 4.11 -8.04
N ALA A 54 -21.93 4.35 -7.02
CA ALA A 54 -20.62 3.75 -6.91
C ALA A 54 -20.72 2.30 -6.40
N MET A 55 -19.83 1.42 -6.88
CA MET A 55 -19.82 0.01 -6.48
C MET A 55 -19.22 -0.21 -5.09
N ASP A 56 -18.32 0.64 -4.67
CA ASP A 56 -17.62 0.55 -3.39
C ASP A 56 -17.04 1.92 -2.96
N GLY A 57 -16.69 2.01 -1.71
CA GLY A 57 -16.01 3.17 -1.16
C GLY A 57 -15.32 2.91 0.16
N VAL A 58 -14.34 3.74 0.46
CA VAL A 58 -13.55 3.67 1.68
C VAL A 58 -13.44 5.03 2.30
N ALA A 59 -13.58 5.10 3.62
CA ALA A 59 -13.29 6.29 4.41
C ALA A 59 -12.31 5.96 5.54
N ILE A 60 -11.19 6.67 5.57
CA ILE A 60 -10.17 6.55 6.62
C ILE A 60 -9.93 7.93 7.21
N VAL A 61 -10.01 8.03 8.54
CA VAL A 61 -9.67 9.26 9.27
C VAL A 61 -8.52 8.98 10.22
N MET A 62 -7.43 9.69 10.02
CA MET A 62 -6.21 9.60 10.82
C MET A 62 -5.97 10.90 11.56
N GLU A 63 -5.59 10.79 12.82
CA GLU A 63 -5.16 11.92 13.64
C GLU A 63 -3.76 12.36 13.20
N THR A 64 -3.60 13.61 12.79
CA THR A 64 -2.36 14.11 12.18
C THR A 64 -1.16 14.11 13.13
N GLU A 65 -1.38 14.40 14.41
CA GLU A 65 -0.30 14.46 15.40
C GLU A 65 0.24 13.10 15.81
N SER A 66 -0.65 12.11 15.95
CA SER A 66 -0.29 10.80 16.50
C SER A 66 -0.21 9.69 15.45
N GLY A 67 -0.74 9.91 14.23
CA GLY A 67 -0.89 8.89 13.21
C GLY A 67 -1.93 7.80 13.54
N LYS A 68 -2.72 7.97 14.59
CA LYS A 68 -3.72 6.99 15.00
C LYS A 68 -4.92 7.00 14.07
N ILE A 69 -5.30 5.83 13.56
CA ILE A 69 -6.53 5.67 12.79
C ILE A 69 -7.72 5.73 13.74
N ARG A 70 -8.60 6.70 13.52
CA ARG A 70 -9.80 6.94 14.32
C ARG A 70 -11.05 6.37 13.67
N ILE A 71 -11.05 6.27 12.35
CA ILE A 71 -12.14 5.71 11.55
C ILE A 71 -11.51 4.92 10.41
N MET A 72 -12.07 3.75 10.15
CA MET A 72 -11.75 2.94 8.98
C MET A 72 -13.00 2.18 8.57
N VAL A 73 -13.63 2.60 7.48
CA VAL A 73 -14.86 2.04 6.94
C VAL A 73 -14.66 1.70 5.48
N GLY A 74 -15.01 0.48 5.09
CA GLY A 74 -15.13 0.06 3.71
C GLY A 74 -16.55 -0.42 3.46
N LEU A 75 -17.18 0.04 2.38
CA LEU A 75 -18.50 -0.38 1.95
C LEU A 75 -18.44 -0.91 0.53
N GLU A 76 -19.16 -2.00 0.26
CA GLU A 76 -19.28 -2.61 -1.05
C GLU A 76 -20.76 -2.84 -1.39
N ALA A 77 -21.13 -2.59 -2.66
CA ALA A 77 -22.50 -2.80 -3.14
C ALA A 77 -22.88 -4.27 -3.09
N LYS A 78 -24.03 -4.55 -2.48
CA LYS A 78 -24.63 -5.89 -2.38
C LYS A 78 -25.72 -6.13 -3.40
N GLY A 79 -26.09 -5.10 -4.16
CA GLY A 79 -27.20 -5.02 -5.11
C GLY A 79 -28.26 -4.02 -4.64
N ASP A 80 -29.07 -3.53 -5.57
CA ASP A 80 -30.23 -2.67 -5.33
C ASP A 80 -30.01 -1.50 -4.36
N SER A 81 -28.91 -0.76 -4.54
CA SER A 81 -28.55 0.42 -3.70
C SER A 81 -28.35 0.09 -2.21
N THR A 82 -28.06 -1.15 -1.88
CA THR A 82 -27.66 -1.55 -0.53
C THR A 82 -26.17 -1.83 -0.48
N TYR A 83 -25.55 -1.51 0.65
CA TYR A 83 -24.12 -1.70 0.87
C TYR A 83 -23.89 -2.56 2.10
N GLU A 84 -22.83 -3.36 2.06
CA GLU A 84 -22.36 -4.08 3.22
C GLU A 84 -20.98 -3.59 3.63
N ARG A 85 -20.70 -3.66 4.93
CA ARG A 85 -19.42 -3.29 5.48
C ARG A 85 -18.37 -4.35 5.20
N VAL A 86 -17.29 -3.94 4.55
CA VAL A 86 -16.13 -4.77 4.23
C VAL A 86 -14.87 -4.02 4.64
N ASP A 87 -14.48 -4.12 5.91
CA ASP A 87 -13.35 -3.36 6.46
C ASP A 87 -12.02 -3.67 5.75
N SER A 88 -11.88 -4.88 5.18
CA SER A 88 -10.70 -5.24 4.38
C SER A 88 -10.54 -4.44 3.07
N LEU A 89 -11.59 -3.78 2.58
CA LEU A 89 -11.50 -2.90 1.41
C LEU A 89 -10.50 -1.76 1.64
N ALA A 90 -10.45 -1.21 2.85
CA ALA A 90 -9.51 -0.15 3.19
C ALA A 90 -8.05 -0.59 3.08
N ALA A 91 -7.78 -1.89 3.25
CA ALA A 91 -6.44 -2.46 3.13
C ALA A 91 -6.13 -3.02 1.73
N SER A 92 -7.15 -3.33 0.92
CA SER A 92 -7.00 -4.09 -0.33
C SER A 92 -7.22 -3.27 -1.61
N LYS A 93 -7.86 -2.10 -1.52
CA LYS A 93 -8.16 -1.31 -2.72
C LYS A 93 -6.91 -0.63 -3.29
N HIS A 94 -6.82 -0.71 -4.60
CA HIS A 94 -5.72 -0.15 -5.37
C HIS A 94 -5.69 1.37 -5.26
N SER A 95 -4.73 1.87 -4.54
CA SER A 95 -4.47 3.31 -4.44
C SER A 95 -3.42 3.76 -5.45
N SER A 96 -3.58 3.42 -6.73
CA SER A 96 -2.59 3.74 -7.79
C SER A 96 -2.17 5.20 -7.76
N ALA A 97 -3.11 6.10 -7.54
CA ALA A 97 -2.82 7.53 -7.43
C ALA A 97 -1.92 7.88 -6.22
N LEU A 98 -2.13 7.24 -5.07
CA LEU A 98 -1.29 7.43 -3.88
C LEU A 98 0.10 6.81 -4.06
N MET A 99 0.18 5.69 -4.78
CA MET A 99 1.46 5.03 -5.08
C MET A 99 2.40 5.91 -5.91
N ARG A 100 1.90 6.87 -6.70
CA ARG A 100 2.76 7.86 -7.38
C ARG A 100 3.61 8.65 -6.39
N THR A 101 2.99 9.16 -5.33
CA THR A 101 3.71 9.92 -4.28
C THR A 101 4.74 9.04 -3.56
N VAL A 102 4.35 7.81 -3.21
CA VAL A 102 5.25 6.84 -2.57
C VAL A 102 6.43 6.50 -3.47
N SER A 103 6.18 6.28 -4.76
CA SER A 103 7.19 5.95 -5.77
C SER A 103 8.19 7.10 -5.96
N VAL A 104 7.70 8.32 -6.06
CA VAL A 104 8.56 9.52 -6.16
C VAL A 104 9.40 9.70 -4.90
N LEU A 105 8.80 9.54 -3.72
CA LEU A 105 9.53 9.63 -2.46
C LEU A 105 10.61 8.55 -2.35
N ALA A 106 10.30 7.31 -2.74
CA ALA A 106 11.28 6.23 -2.77
C ALA A 106 12.45 6.55 -3.71
N ALA A 107 12.15 7.04 -4.91
CA ALA A 107 13.16 7.40 -5.90
C ALA A 107 14.07 8.53 -5.39
N LEU A 108 13.49 9.60 -4.84
CA LEU A 108 14.24 10.72 -4.26
C LEU A 108 15.13 10.30 -3.09
N ASN A 109 14.68 9.38 -2.24
CA ASN A 109 15.44 8.86 -1.10
C ASN A 109 16.73 8.11 -1.52
N THR A 110 16.85 7.67 -2.77
CA THR A 110 18.09 7.07 -3.27
C THR A 110 19.19 8.11 -3.49
N GLY A 111 18.84 9.38 -3.66
CA GLY A 111 19.75 10.45 -4.08
C GLY A 111 20.22 10.38 -5.53
N LYS A 112 19.77 9.37 -6.31
CA LYS A 112 20.14 9.19 -7.72
C LYS A 112 19.34 10.10 -8.65
N VAL A 113 18.09 10.40 -8.28
CA VAL A 113 17.22 11.32 -9.01
C VAL A 113 16.87 12.52 -8.15
N LYS A 114 16.60 13.64 -8.79
CA LYS A 114 16.27 14.93 -8.17
C LYS A 114 14.91 15.43 -8.69
N PRO A 115 14.23 16.33 -7.95
CA PRO A 115 12.95 16.89 -8.40
C PRO A 115 12.99 17.55 -9.77
N ASP A 116 14.11 18.16 -10.15
CA ASP A 116 14.29 18.90 -11.41
C ASP A 116 14.86 18.05 -12.54
N ASP A 117 15.16 16.77 -12.33
CA ASP A 117 15.61 15.87 -13.39
C ASP A 117 14.48 15.63 -14.40
N MET A 118 14.85 15.61 -15.68
CA MET A 118 13.93 15.55 -16.80
C MET A 118 13.66 14.11 -17.22
N PHE A 119 12.39 13.78 -17.42
CA PHE A 119 11.92 12.47 -17.90
C PHE A 119 10.97 12.67 -19.08
N ASP A 120 11.31 12.08 -20.22
CA ASP A 120 10.47 12.16 -21.42
C ASP A 120 9.29 11.16 -21.34
N SER A 121 8.09 11.66 -21.14
CA SER A 121 6.85 10.88 -21.22
C SER A 121 6.33 10.74 -22.67
N GLY A 122 6.96 11.38 -23.62
CA GLY A 122 6.64 11.32 -25.04
C GLY A 122 5.20 11.71 -25.34
N VAL A 123 4.59 10.94 -26.24
CA VAL A 123 3.17 11.10 -26.63
C VAL A 123 2.18 10.57 -25.60
N GLY A 124 2.64 10.19 -24.41
CA GLY A 124 1.80 9.65 -23.33
C GLY A 124 1.42 8.18 -23.53
N ILE A 125 2.19 7.43 -24.30
CA ILE A 125 2.08 5.99 -24.50
C ILE A 125 3.46 5.38 -24.35
N PHE A 126 3.59 4.40 -23.47
CA PHE A 126 4.86 3.74 -23.21
C PHE A 126 4.66 2.23 -23.00
N VAL A 127 5.44 1.42 -23.72
CA VAL A 127 5.42 -0.04 -23.55
C VAL A 127 6.49 -0.43 -22.54
N TYR A 128 6.08 -1.12 -21.48
CA TYR A 128 6.93 -1.54 -20.39
C TYR A 128 6.60 -2.98 -19.99
N ASP A 129 7.59 -3.87 -20.04
CA ASP A 129 7.44 -5.29 -19.65
C ASP A 129 6.22 -6.00 -20.27
N ASN A 130 5.96 -5.84 -21.55
CA ASN A 130 4.81 -6.38 -22.28
C ASN A 130 3.44 -5.77 -21.88
N ASP A 131 3.43 -4.70 -21.12
CA ASP A 131 2.23 -3.91 -20.81
C ASP A 131 2.33 -2.52 -21.45
N THR A 132 1.21 -1.85 -21.65
CA THR A 132 1.18 -0.50 -22.23
C THR A 132 0.62 0.47 -21.21
N ILE A 133 1.43 1.44 -20.84
CA ILE A 133 1.09 2.49 -19.87
C ILE A 133 0.65 3.72 -20.65
N TYR A 134 -0.42 4.33 -20.19
CA TYR A 134 -0.99 5.52 -20.79
C TYR A 134 -1.04 6.65 -19.77
N ASP A 135 -0.45 7.80 -20.10
CA ASP A 135 -0.75 9.04 -19.38
C ASP A 135 -2.17 9.51 -19.75
N HIS A 136 -2.88 10.14 -18.83
CA HIS A 136 -4.29 10.50 -19.05
C HIS A 136 -4.51 11.46 -20.25
N ASN A 137 -3.47 12.19 -20.66
CA ASN A 137 -3.52 13.14 -21.79
C ASN A 137 -3.00 12.54 -23.11
N TRP A 138 -2.75 11.24 -23.21
CA TRP A 138 -2.22 10.59 -24.42
C TRP A 138 -2.97 10.94 -25.71
N ARG A 139 -4.32 11.10 -25.62
CA ARG A 139 -5.14 11.51 -26.76
C ARG A 139 -4.94 12.94 -27.20
N LYS A 140 -4.27 13.77 -26.39
CA LYS A 140 -3.93 15.16 -26.66
C LYS A 140 -2.46 15.36 -27.02
N GLY A 141 -1.71 14.26 -27.24
CA GLY A 141 -0.32 14.27 -27.64
C GLY A 141 0.72 14.09 -26.53
N GLY A 142 0.28 13.71 -25.33
CA GLY A 142 1.18 13.48 -24.19
C GLY A 142 1.73 14.76 -23.57
N TYR A 143 2.72 14.61 -22.70
CA TYR A 143 3.38 15.73 -22.02
C TYR A 143 4.78 16.05 -22.58
N GLY A 144 5.39 15.13 -23.35
CA GLY A 144 6.79 15.25 -23.73
C GLY A 144 7.73 15.16 -22.52
N GLU A 145 8.71 16.04 -22.48
CA GLU A 145 9.65 16.12 -21.36
C GLU A 145 9.05 16.83 -20.15
N LEU A 146 9.17 16.20 -18.99
CA LEU A 146 8.69 16.70 -17.69
C LEU A 146 9.80 16.60 -16.66
N THR A 147 9.90 17.57 -15.76
CA THR A 147 10.65 17.33 -14.52
C THR A 147 9.93 16.29 -13.66
N LEU A 148 10.64 15.60 -12.76
CA LEU A 148 10.01 14.67 -11.81
C LEU A 148 8.90 15.36 -11.00
N TRP A 149 9.13 16.61 -10.63
CA TRP A 149 8.12 17.44 -9.97
C TRP A 149 6.87 17.64 -10.83
N GLN A 150 7.04 17.96 -12.11
CA GLN A 150 5.92 18.10 -13.05
C GLN A 150 5.22 16.76 -13.30
N ALA A 151 5.97 15.66 -13.42
CA ALA A 151 5.41 14.33 -13.59
C ALA A 151 4.47 13.97 -12.42
N LEU A 152 4.86 14.28 -11.17
CA LEU A 152 4.00 14.09 -10.00
C LEU A 152 2.78 15.03 -10.05
N ALA A 153 2.97 16.32 -10.32
CA ALA A 153 1.90 17.32 -10.35
C ALA A 153 0.85 17.04 -11.42
N TYR A 154 1.28 16.58 -12.60
CA TYR A 154 0.40 16.25 -13.72
C TYR A 154 -0.06 14.79 -13.72
N SER A 155 0.38 14.00 -12.72
CA SER A 155 0.05 12.57 -12.62
C SER A 155 0.49 11.77 -13.84
N SER A 156 1.70 12.03 -14.38
CA SER A 156 2.29 11.26 -15.45
C SER A 156 2.84 9.94 -14.90
N ASP A 157 2.18 8.84 -15.18
CA ASP A 157 2.64 7.51 -14.78
C ASP A 157 3.94 7.13 -15.51
N ILE A 158 4.10 7.57 -16.75
CA ILE A 158 5.28 7.30 -17.57
C ILE A 158 6.50 8.06 -17.03
N GLY A 159 6.36 9.34 -16.73
CA GLY A 159 7.45 10.14 -16.16
C GLY A 159 7.92 9.61 -14.81
N ILE A 160 6.97 9.25 -13.93
CA ILE A 160 7.28 8.67 -12.62
C ILE A 160 7.93 7.30 -12.76
N LEU A 161 7.44 6.43 -13.64
CA LEU A 161 8.02 5.11 -13.88
C LEU A 161 9.47 5.21 -14.34
N LYS A 162 9.77 6.09 -15.28
CA LYS A 162 11.15 6.31 -15.78
C LYS A 162 12.08 6.78 -14.66
N ALA A 163 11.60 7.65 -13.78
CA ALA A 163 12.38 8.10 -12.63
C ALA A 163 12.63 6.95 -11.63
N VAL A 164 11.64 6.08 -11.42
CA VAL A 164 11.79 4.88 -10.57
C VAL A 164 12.77 3.88 -11.18
N ASP A 165 12.72 3.66 -12.49
CA ASP A 165 13.66 2.76 -13.19
C ASP A 165 15.11 3.27 -13.09
N GLU A 166 15.33 4.58 -13.23
CA GLU A 166 16.63 5.19 -13.07
C GLU A 166 17.13 5.06 -11.61
N ALA A 167 16.25 5.30 -10.65
CA ALA A 167 16.59 5.19 -9.24
C ALA A 167 16.84 3.73 -8.81
N PHE A 168 16.10 2.78 -9.36
CA PHE A 168 16.10 1.37 -8.98
C PHE A 168 16.24 0.44 -10.20
N PRO A 169 17.47 0.20 -10.69
CA PRO A 169 17.68 -0.76 -11.78
C PRO A 169 17.20 -2.19 -11.46
N ASP A 170 17.20 -2.60 -10.18
CA ASP A 170 16.55 -3.83 -9.71
C ASP A 170 15.21 -3.49 -9.03
N LYS A 171 14.11 -4.04 -9.57
CA LYS A 171 12.76 -3.88 -9.03
C LYS A 171 12.62 -4.34 -7.57
N LYS A 172 13.47 -5.28 -7.12
CA LYS A 172 13.49 -5.75 -5.72
C LYS A 172 13.93 -4.65 -4.77
N ASP A 173 14.85 -3.80 -5.21
CA ASP A 173 15.33 -2.67 -4.40
C ASP A 173 14.23 -1.62 -4.21
N PHE A 174 13.42 -1.37 -5.25
CA PHE A 174 12.24 -0.53 -5.14
C PHE A 174 11.26 -1.05 -4.10
N LEU A 175 10.89 -2.33 -4.18
CA LEU A 175 9.99 -2.96 -3.20
C LEU A 175 10.56 -2.92 -1.79
N ALA A 176 11.86 -3.16 -1.62
CA ALA A 176 12.53 -3.07 -0.33
C ALA A 176 12.49 -1.64 0.23
N SER A 177 12.68 -0.64 -0.63
CA SER A 177 12.59 0.79 -0.25
C SER A 177 11.17 1.16 0.21
N VAL A 178 10.14 0.75 -0.53
CA VAL A 178 8.74 0.99 -0.19
C VAL A 178 8.38 0.34 1.16
N ARG A 179 8.78 -0.91 1.38
CA ARG A 179 8.57 -1.61 2.66
C ARG A 179 9.29 -0.92 3.83
N LYS A 180 10.51 -0.42 3.60
CA LYS A 180 11.26 0.34 4.61
C LYS A 180 10.56 1.63 5.04
N MET A 181 9.73 2.20 4.16
CA MET A 181 8.87 3.35 4.47
C MET A 181 7.53 2.94 5.11
N SER A 182 7.38 1.66 5.49
CA SER A 182 6.15 1.10 6.09
C SER A 182 4.93 1.10 5.16
N PHE A 183 5.15 1.01 3.85
CA PHE A 183 4.10 0.77 2.86
C PHE A 183 4.10 -0.71 2.45
N GLY A 184 2.97 -1.41 2.62
CA GLY A 184 2.78 -2.81 2.25
C GLY A 184 2.96 -3.81 3.36
#